data_d7b5a080973c54ec35a88549c297bdbf
#
_entry.id   d7b5a080973c54ec35a88549c297bdbf
#
_cell.length_a   1.000
_cell.length_b   1.000
_cell.length_c   1.000
_cell.angle_alpha   90.00
_cell.angle_beta   90.00
_cell.angle_gamma   90.00
#
_symmetry.space_group_name_H-M   'P 1'
#
loop_
_entity.id
_entity.type
_entity.pdbx_description
1 polymer ?
#
loop_
_entity_poly.entity_id
_entity_poly.type
_entity_poly.pdbx_seq_one_letter_code
_entity_poly.pdbx_strand_id
1 'polypeptide(L)'
;MPNFHHTTHALPFMADFPARERQQAERAFRQQQERRRKADESRGQKADELVERLRRELSDLLGARKLGELREAMKRERLAFRDLWQPPVDPGRDYRRENRARKRRVDALLRKLGARPEQLREIGARSDQALLATLSATDGKVAPGYSLANHLDRWTSLSPLHVLPLPWGTLAPVDDPSDPHRWFLFRPPFFGFLFHFAPQASDNFRVDRLLFLEPPTGLVGNEATMDCGDAGDFDYASATAESQIAFGFEAPTTGLVEVLIDAQSTIGTHDLRMEDEWGWSESWTNQSNFLMMNVLHPNVPEPSLALMSSFRGEFDGDDSTEHRENLVRGQHYFAQLFSVGPVPGGQSVVVTVGTRTFDISRANDVEVHSRSHFQWFINSVEVRIAP
;
A
#
# COMPACT_ATOMS: atom_id res chain seq x y z
N MET A 1 -17.10 -10.40 5.47
CA MET A 1 -16.78 -11.42 4.45
C MET A 1 -15.48 -12.10 4.82
N PRO A 2 -15.22 -13.38 4.48
CA PRO A 2 -13.93 -13.97 4.78
C PRO A 2 -12.83 -13.22 4.02
N ASN A 3 -11.79 -12.81 4.72
CA ASN A 3 -10.61 -12.18 4.13
C ASN A 3 -9.89 -13.21 3.26
N PHE A 4 -9.99 -13.06 1.94
CA PHE A 4 -9.35 -13.97 1.00
C PHE A 4 -7.94 -13.48 0.67
N HIS A 5 -6.95 -14.02 1.39
CA HIS A 5 -5.57 -13.95 0.91
C HIS A 5 -5.44 -14.75 -0.39
N HIS A 6 -4.97 -14.09 -1.41
CA HIS A 6 -4.77 -14.73 -2.71
C HIS A 6 -3.30 -14.55 -3.12
N THR A 7 -2.59 -15.67 -3.22
CA THR A 7 -1.22 -15.68 -3.73
C THR A 7 -1.11 -16.67 -4.88
N THR A 8 -0.55 -16.22 -5.99
CA THR A 8 -0.25 -17.05 -7.15
C THR A 8 1.18 -16.83 -7.58
N HIS A 9 1.85 -17.89 -8.02
CA HIS A 9 3.22 -17.82 -8.50
C HIS A 9 3.51 -18.84 -9.60
N ALA A 10 4.49 -18.56 -10.43
CA ALA A 10 5.14 -19.50 -11.30
C ALA A 10 6.64 -19.23 -11.31
N LEU A 11 7.42 -20.22 -10.92
CA LEU A 11 8.87 -20.15 -10.77
C LEU A 11 9.52 -21.31 -11.58
N PRO A 12 9.34 -21.36 -12.91
CA PRO A 12 9.75 -22.50 -13.74
C PRO A 12 11.25 -22.77 -13.67
N PHE A 13 12.08 -21.72 -13.52
CA PHE A 13 13.53 -21.84 -13.39
C PHE A 13 13.99 -22.59 -12.11
N MET A 14 13.12 -22.72 -11.13
CA MET A 14 13.44 -23.54 -9.93
C MET A 14 13.58 -25.02 -10.27
N ALA A 15 13.10 -25.47 -11.42
CA ALA A 15 13.29 -26.87 -11.83
C ALA A 15 14.79 -27.21 -12.02
N ASP A 16 15.60 -26.23 -12.37
CA ASP A 16 17.03 -26.38 -12.59
C ASP A 16 17.85 -26.32 -11.29
N PHE A 17 17.21 -25.97 -10.18
CA PHE A 17 17.88 -25.90 -8.88
C PHE A 17 18.10 -27.31 -8.30
N PRO A 18 19.20 -27.53 -7.54
CA PRO A 18 19.36 -28.73 -6.76
C PRO A 18 18.13 -28.99 -5.87
N ALA A 19 17.71 -30.25 -5.76
CA ALA A 19 16.46 -30.62 -5.09
C ALA A 19 16.36 -30.08 -3.65
N ARG A 20 17.48 -30.03 -2.92
CA ARG A 20 17.56 -29.50 -1.56
C ARG A 20 17.25 -27.99 -1.53
N GLU A 21 17.83 -27.22 -2.45
CA GLU A 21 17.70 -25.76 -2.51
C GLU A 21 16.29 -25.37 -2.97
N ARG A 22 15.74 -26.10 -3.94
CA ARG A 22 14.33 -25.93 -4.35
C ARG A 22 13.38 -26.15 -3.17
N GLN A 23 13.54 -27.23 -2.40
CA GLN A 23 12.74 -27.46 -1.20
C GLN A 23 12.91 -26.35 -0.16
N GLN A 24 14.11 -25.81 -0.04
CA GLN A 24 14.42 -24.72 0.89
C GLN A 24 13.70 -23.43 0.47
N ALA A 25 13.76 -23.05 -0.81
CA ALA A 25 13.05 -21.89 -1.35
C ALA A 25 11.52 -22.04 -1.22
N GLU A 26 10.98 -23.22 -1.53
CA GLU A 26 9.55 -23.51 -1.34
C GLU A 26 9.12 -23.41 0.13
N ARG A 27 9.93 -23.91 1.06
CA ARG A 27 9.66 -23.79 2.51
C ARG A 27 9.71 -22.33 2.95
N ALA A 28 10.73 -21.59 2.52
CA ALA A 28 10.86 -20.16 2.83
C ALA A 28 9.65 -19.39 2.31
N PHE A 29 9.23 -19.64 1.06
CA PHE A 29 8.03 -19.06 0.48
C PHE A 29 6.78 -19.33 1.33
N ARG A 30 6.51 -20.61 1.65
CA ARG A 30 5.36 -20.98 2.49
C ARG A 30 5.41 -20.33 3.88
N GLN A 31 6.59 -20.26 4.50
CA GLN A 31 6.77 -19.62 5.79
C GLN A 31 6.52 -18.11 5.73
N GLN A 32 7.00 -17.43 4.68
CA GLN A 32 6.74 -16.01 4.46
C GLN A 32 5.24 -15.77 4.27
N GLN A 33 4.56 -16.58 3.44
CA GLN A 33 3.12 -16.48 3.23
C GLN A 33 2.33 -16.68 4.53
N GLU A 34 2.68 -17.68 5.31
CA GLU A 34 2.01 -17.96 6.58
C GLU A 34 2.24 -16.83 7.61
N ARG A 35 3.44 -16.26 7.66
CA ARG A 35 3.72 -15.11 8.53
C ARG A 35 2.87 -13.90 8.11
N ARG A 36 2.83 -13.59 6.81
CA ARG A 36 2.01 -12.49 6.28
C ARG A 36 0.53 -12.71 6.61
N ARG A 37 0.00 -13.90 6.32
CA ARG A 37 -1.40 -14.22 6.62
C ARG A 37 -1.72 -14.01 8.11
N LYS A 38 -0.87 -14.50 9.02
CA LYS A 38 -1.06 -14.31 10.46
C LYS A 38 -0.96 -12.85 10.88
N ALA A 39 -0.04 -12.09 10.28
CA ALA A 39 0.09 -10.67 10.56
C ALA A 39 -1.16 -9.91 10.10
N ASP A 40 -1.67 -10.20 8.90
CA ASP A 40 -2.90 -9.60 8.36
C ASP A 40 -4.12 -9.95 9.20
N GLU A 41 -4.30 -11.23 9.57
CA GLU A 41 -5.38 -11.67 10.45
C GLU A 41 -5.31 -10.98 11.82
N SER A 42 -4.11 -10.85 12.38
CA SER A 42 -3.91 -10.15 13.65
C SER A 42 -4.21 -8.65 13.54
N ARG A 43 -3.86 -8.02 12.41
CA ARG A 43 -4.20 -6.61 12.15
C ARG A 43 -5.71 -6.42 12.05
N GLY A 44 -6.39 -7.27 11.29
CA GLY A 44 -7.85 -7.24 11.17
C GLY A 44 -8.54 -7.37 12.52
N GLN A 45 -8.17 -8.39 13.31
CA GLN A 45 -8.74 -8.58 14.66
C GLN A 45 -8.54 -7.36 15.55
N LYS A 46 -7.34 -6.78 15.57
CA LYS A 46 -7.07 -5.56 16.36
C LYS A 46 -7.86 -4.36 15.86
N ALA A 47 -8.05 -4.23 14.56
CA ALA A 47 -8.87 -3.16 13.99
C ALA A 47 -10.33 -3.30 14.41
N ASP A 48 -10.89 -4.51 14.33
CA ASP A 48 -12.25 -4.80 14.81
C ASP A 48 -12.40 -4.50 16.33
N GLU A 49 -11.43 -4.92 17.14
CA GLU A 49 -11.42 -4.63 18.58
C GLU A 49 -11.38 -3.12 18.87
N LEU A 50 -10.64 -2.34 18.08
CA LEU A 50 -10.60 -0.88 18.22
C LEU A 50 -11.94 -0.25 17.86
N VAL A 51 -12.57 -0.69 16.77
CA VAL A 51 -13.90 -0.20 16.35
C VAL A 51 -14.95 -0.54 17.42
N GLU A 52 -14.95 -1.78 17.95
CA GLU A 52 -15.86 -2.18 19.00
C GLU A 52 -15.62 -1.45 20.33
N ARG A 53 -14.37 -1.10 20.64
CA ARG A 53 -14.05 -0.26 21.79
C ARG A 53 -14.63 1.12 21.62
N LEU A 54 -14.45 1.72 20.46
CA LEU A 54 -14.98 3.02 20.14
C LEU A 54 -16.51 3.05 20.27
N ARG A 55 -17.20 2.06 19.68
CA ARG A 55 -18.67 1.93 19.81
C ARG A 55 -19.11 1.85 21.26
N ARG A 56 -18.38 1.13 22.11
CA ARG A 56 -18.66 1.05 23.55
C ARG A 56 -18.43 2.38 24.25
N GLU A 57 -17.28 3.04 24.04
CA GLU A 57 -16.99 4.35 24.64
C GLU A 57 -18.08 5.37 24.30
N LEU A 58 -18.59 5.34 23.08
CA LEU A 58 -19.68 6.21 22.65
C LEU A 58 -21.03 5.83 23.27
N SER A 59 -21.31 4.54 23.35
CA SER A 59 -22.51 4.05 24.02
C SER A 59 -22.52 4.38 25.52
N ASP A 60 -21.35 4.30 26.16
CA ASP A 60 -21.19 4.65 27.57
C ASP A 60 -21.34 6.16 27.79
N LEU A 61 -20.84 6.97 26.87
CA LEU A 61 -20.93 8.43 26.95
C LEU A 61 -22.35 8.95 26.72
N LEU A 62 -23.07 8.41 25.73
CA LEU A 62 -24.38 8.90 25.32
C LEU A 62 -25.54 8.06 25.86
N GLY A 63 -25.30 6.78 26.14
CA GLY A 63 -26.31 5.75 26.29
C GLY A 63 -26.85 5.24 24.94
N ALA A 64 -27.16 3.95 24.86
CA ALA A 64 -27.57 3.30 23.62
C ALA A 64 -28.76 3.98 22.92
N ARG A 65 -29.75 4.47 23.68
CA ARG A 65 -30.91 5.17 23.09
C ARG A 65 -30.52 6.49 22.41
N LYS A 66 -29.72 7.32 23.07
CA LYS A 66 -29.31 8.62 22.54
C LYS A 66 -28.33 8.45 21.35
N LEU A 67 -27.49 7.44 21.40
CA LEU A 67 -26.61 7.07 20.28
C LEU A 67 -27.46 6.66 19.06
N GLY A 68 -28.52 5.87 19.25
CA GLY A 68 -29.48 5.55 18.19
C GLY A 68 -30.22 6.79 17.65
N GLU A 69 -30.67 7.70 18.53
CA GLU A 69 -31.29 8.97 18.13
C GLU A 69 -30.32 9.85 17.32
N LEU A 70 -29.04 9.88 17.69
CA LEU A 70 -27.99 10.59 16.97
C LEU A 70 -27.80 10.00 15.57
N ARG A 71 -27.61 8.68 15.46
CA ARG A 71 -27.44 7.96 14.18
C ARG A 71 -28.59 8.23 13.22
N GLU A 72 -29.83 8.11 13.69
CA GLU A 72 -31.01 8.37 12.87
C GLU A 72 -31.13 9.84 12.44
N ALA A 73 -30.67 10.76 13.26
CA ALA A 73 -30.65 12.18 12.91
C ALA A 73 -29.56 12.47 11.89
N MET A 74 -28.39 11.90 12.04
CA MET A 74 -27.29 12.01 11.10
C MET A 74 -27.67 11.41 9.75
N LYS A 75 -28.27 10.22 9.72
CA LYS A 75 -28.79 9.59 8.52
C LYS A 75 -29.82 10.46 7.78
N ARG A 76 -30.70 11.14 8.49
CA ARG A 76 -31.67 12.07 7.90
C ARG A 76 -31.01 13.32 7.30
N GLU A 77 -30.07 13.91 8.02
CA GLU A 77 -29.30 15.07 7.51
C GLU A 77 -28.48 14.68 6.28
N ARG A 78 -27.94 13.46 6.26
CA ARG A 78 -27.27 12.83 5.17
C ARG A 78 -28.14 12.75 3.92
N LEU A 79 -29.27 12.07 4.01
CA LEU A 79 -30.17 11.92 2.88
C LEU A 79 -30.62 13.30 2.31
N ALA A 80 -30.91 14.25 3.22
CA ALA A 80 -31.26 15.60 2.82
C ALA A 80 -30.10 16.32 2.10
N PHE A 81 -28.85 16.08 2.50
CA PHE A 81 -27.69 16.67 1.85
C PHE A 81 -27.39 16.02 0.50
N ARG A 82 -27.48 14.71 0.39
CA ARG A 82 -27.34 13.99 -0.88
C ARG A 82 -28.32 14.48 -1.94
N ASP A 83 -29.55 14.72 -1.54
CA ASP A 83 -30.58 15.24 -2.45
C ASP A 83 -30.27 16.65 -2.99
N LEU A 84 -29.38 17.41 -2.31
CA LEU A 84 -28.91 18.71 -2.78
C LEU A 84 -27.89 18.61 -3.91
N TRP A 85 -27.14 17.50 -3.96
CA TRP A 85 -26.07 17.28 -4.93
C TRP A 85 -26.53 16.46 -6.16
N GLN A 86 -27.78 16.03 -6.19
CA GLN A 86 -28.29 15.35 -7.37
C GLN A 86 -28.49 16.35 -8.54
N PRO A 87 -28.11 15.95 -9.77
CA PRO A 87 -28.33 16.79 -10.94
C PRO A 87 -29.83 17.08 -11.18
N PRO A 88 -30.21 18.30 -11.61
CA PRO A 88 -29.32 19.42 -11.94
C PRO A 88 -28.84 20.18 -10.70
N VAL A 89 -27.52 20.33 -10.58
CA VAL A 89 -26.92 21.13 -9.50
C VAL A 89 -27.26 22.62 -9.73
N ASP A 90 -27.83 23.26 -8.74
CA ASP A 90 -28.13 24.68 -8.80
C ASP A 90 -26.84 25.50 -8.63
N PRO A 91 -26.34 26.18 -9.71
CA PRO A 91 -25.09 26.92 -9.65
C PRO A 91 -25.15 28.18 -8.77
N GLY A 92 -26.36 28.61 -8.38
CA GLY A 92 -26.56 29.73 -7.45
C GLY A 92 -26.56 29.35 -5.98
N ARG A 93 -26.47 28.07 -5.67
CA ARG A 93 -26.59 27.58 -4.29
C ARG A 93 -25.24 27.65 -3.58
N ASP A 94 -25.23 28.23 -2.37
CA ASP A 94 -24.03 28.27 -1.52
C ASP A 94 -23.96 27.01 -0.65
N TYR A 95 -23.39 25.95 -1.21
CA TYR A 95 -23.20 24.68 -0.55
C TYR A 95 -22.37 24.78 0.74
N ARG A 96 -21.37 25.66 0.77
CA ARG A 96 -20.56 25.90 1.97
C ARG A 96 -21.38 26.48 3.12
N ARG A 97 -22.33 27.38 2.78
CA ARG A 97 -23.24 27.93 3.77
C ARG A 97 -24.20 26.88 4.32
N GLU A 98 -24.71 26.01 3.44
CA GLU A 98 -25.60 24.91 3.83
C GLU A 98 -24.89 23.89 4.68
N ASN A 99 -23.66 23.50 4.35
CA ASN A 99 -22.87 22.59 5.16
C ASN A 99 -22.55 23.17 6.55
N ARG A 100 -22.19 24.46 6.63
CA ARG A 100 -22.03 25.13 7.93
C ARG A 100 -23.32 25.16 8.75
N ALA A 101 -24.46 25.34 8.10
CA ALA A 101 -25.76 25.31 8.77
C ALA A 101 -26.07 23.89 9.31
N ARG A 102 -25.75 22.88 8.55
CA ARG A 102 -25.87 21.46 8.92
C ARG A 102 -24.97 21.13 10.12
N LYS A 103 -23.67 21.44 10.08
CA LYS A 103 -22.75 21.29 11.23
C LYS A 103 -23.35 21.90 12.51
N ARG A 104 -23.92 23.12 12.42
CA ARG A 104 -24.55 23.75 13.59
C ARG A 104 -25.77 22.99 14.09
N ARG A 105 -26.59 22.39 13.20
CA ARG A 105 -27.76 21.59 13.61
C ARG A 105 -27.32 20.34 14.37
N VAL A 106 -26.29 19.67 13.91
CA VAL A 106 -25.80 18.48 14.58
C VAL A 106 -25.10 18.82 15.90
N ASP A 107 -24.27 19.85 15.95
CA ASP A 107 -23.71 20.33 17.22
C ASP A 107 -24.80 20.70 18.23
N ALA A 108 -25.90 21.29 17.77
CA ALA A 108 -27.05 21.59 18.61
C ALA A 108 -27.76 20.32 19.10
N LEU A 109 -27.88 19.30 18.23
CA LEU A 109 -28.44 18.01 18.60
C LEU A 109 -27.56 17.30 19.62
N LEU A 110 -26.24 17.24 19.42
CA LEU A 110 -25.31 16.68 20.38
C LEU A 110 -25.44 17.30 21.75
N ARG A 111 -25.47 18.63 21.81
CA ARG A 111 -25.71 19.35 23.09
C ARG A 111 -27.07 19.02 23.73
N LYS A 112 -28.12 18.90 22.92
CA LYS A 112 -29.45 18.48 23.37
C LYS A 112 -29.44 17.07 23.93
N LEU A 113 -28.65 16.16 23.38
CA LEU A 113 -28.45 14.81 23.86
C LEU A 113 -27.54 14.75 25.10
N GLY A 114 -26.94 15.87 25.48
CA GLY A 114 -26.04 15.98 26.64
C GLY A 114 -24.60 15.61 26.31
N ALA A 115 -24.25 15.51 25.03
CA ALA A 115 -22.89 15.28 24.57
C ALA A 115 -22.14 16.60 24.37
N ARG A 116 -20.83 16.57 24.58
CA ARG A 116 -19.92 17.65 24.23
C ARG A 116 -19.27 17.29 22.91
N PRO A 117 -19.50 18.10 21.82
CA PRO A 117 -18.92 17.80 20.51
C PRO A 117 -17.40 17.63 20.55
N GLU A 118 -16.71 18.41 21.38
CA GLU A 118 -15.27 18.35 21.56
C GLU A 118 -14.80 16.99 22.11
N GLN A 119 -15.54 16.44 23.08
CA GLN A 119 -15.23 15.15 23.68
C GLN A 119 -15.39 14.01 22.67
N LEU A 120 -16.41 14.09 21.81
CA LEU A 120 -16.61 13.10 20.74
C LEU A 120 -15.50 13.16 19.70
N ARG A 121 -15.08 14.37 19.28
CA ARG A 121 -13.95 14.55 18.38
C ARG A 121 -12.65 13.98 18.97
N GLU A 122 -12.40 14.20 20.24
CA GLU A 122 -11.21 13.67 20.94
C GLU A 122 -11.22 12.12 20.95
N ILE A 123 -12.36 11.50 21.27
CA ILE A 123 -12.52 10.05 21.23
C ILE A 123 -12.30 9.53 19.79
N GLY A 124 -12.90 10.17 18.79
CA GLY A 124 -12.72 9.85 17.38
C GLY A 124 -11.25 9.92 16.97
N ALA A 125 -10.59 11.06 17.15
CA ALA A 125 -9.20 11.28 16.75
C ALA A 125 -8.24 10.28 17.41
N ARG A 126 -8.44 9.94 18.68
CA ARG A 126 -7.64 8.91 19.37
C ARG A 126 -7.84 7.52 18.75
N SER A 127 -9.08 7.16 18.42
CA SER A 127 -9.38 5.89 17.77
C SER A 127 -8.79 5.82 16.38
N ASP A 128 -8.84 6.92 15.63
CA ASP A 128 -8.27 7.03 14.28
C ASP A 128 -6.77 6.82 14.28
N GLN A 129 -6.08 7.48 15.20
CA GLN A 129 -4.65 7.32 15.34
C GLN A 129 -4.26 5.88 15.69
N ALA A 130 -5.03 5.22 16.56
CA ALA A 130 -4.80 3.83 16.93
C ALA A 130 -5.09 2.87 15.74
N LEU A 131 -6.16 3.11 15.00
CA LEU A 131 -6.52 2.31 13.82
C LEU A 131 -5.46 2.47 12.72
N LEU A 132 -5.05 3.71 12.41
CA LEU A 132 -3.99 3.98 11.45
C LEU A 132 -2.69 3.26 11.84
N ALA A 133 -2.26 3.37 13.09
CA ALA A 133 -1.06 2.70 13.58
C ALA A 133 -1.16 1.17 13.48
N THR A 134 -2.35 0.60 13.71
CA THR A 134 -2.58 -0.85 13.62
C THR A 134 -2.53 -1.35 12.18
N LEU A 135 -3.19 -0.65 11.26
CA LEU A 135 -3.29 -1.06 9.86
C LEU A 135 -2.04 -0.71 9.04
N SER A 136 -1.33 0.38 9.37
CA SER A 136 -0.13 0.81 8.63
C SER A 136 1.15 0.06 9.01
N ALA A 137 1.11 -0.89 9.93
CA ALA A 137 2.24 -1.75 10.25
C ALA A 137 2.63 -2.57 9.00
N THR A 138 3.71 -2.19 8.34
CA THR A 138 4.17 -2.85 7.10
C THR A 138 4.91 -4.14 7.41
N ASP A 139 4.62 -5.22 6.66
CA ASP A 139 5.41 -6.45 6.70
C ASP A 139 6.62 -6.31 5.76
N GLY A 140 7.59 -5.53 6.18
CA GLY A 140 8.80 -5.35 5.40
C GLY A 140 9.65 -4.18 5.91
N LYS A 141 10.93 -4.24 5.59
CA LYS A 141 11.87 -3.16 5.91
C LYS A 141 11.79 -2.09 4.84
N VAL A 142 11.36 -0.89 5.23
CA VAL A 142 11.28 0.26 4.32
C VAL A 142 12.64 0.93 4.19
N ALA A 143 13.11 1.04 2.97
CA ALA A 143 14.28 1.84 2.59
C ALA A 143 13.83 3.12 1.88
N PRO A 144 14.64 4.18 1.87
CA PRO A 144 14.32 5.37 1.08
C PRO A 144 14.24 5.01 -0.42
N GLY A 145 13.19 5.48 -1.09
CA GLY A 145 13.08 5.45 -2.55
C GLY A 145 13.90 6.57 -3.19
N TYR A 146 14.45 6.34 -4.37
CA TYR A 146 15.25 7.31 -5.09
C TYR A 146 14.68 7.57 -6.49
N SER A 147 14.48 8.85 -6.82
CA SER A 147 14.32 9.24 -8.22
C SER A 147 15.69 9.34 -8.91
N LEU A 148 15.72 9.28 -10.24
CA LEU A 148 16.97 9.45 -11.01
C LEU A 148 17.68 10.77 -10.64
N ALA A 149 16.92 11.86 -10.46
CA ALA A 149 17.48 13.15 -10.06
C ALA A 149 18.22 13.07 -8.71
N ASN A 150 17.57 12.47 -7.70
CA ASN A 150 18.19 12.30 -6.38
C ASN A 150 19.40 11.34 -6.42
N HIS A 151 19.40 10.40 -7.35
CA HIS A 151 20.50 9.47 -7.54
C HIS A 151 21.70 10.17 -8.19
N LEU A 152 21.47 10.95 -9.24
CA LEU A 152 22.51 11.73 -9.91
C LEU A 152 23.16 12.75 -8.97
N ASP A 153 22.40 13.41 -8.11
CA ASP A 153 22.93 14.34 -7.10
C ASP A 153 23.84 13.63 -6.07
N ARG A 154 23.53 12.41 -5.71
CA ARG A 154 24.39 11.59 -4.83
C ARG A 154 25.64 11.08 -5.54
N TRP A 155 25.52 10.68 -6.81
CA TRP A 155 26.66 10.17 -7.58
C TRP A 155 27.66 11.28 -7.89
N THR A 156 27.20 12.47 -8.19
CA THR A 156 28.08 13.63 -8.37
C THR A 156 28.86 13.98 -7.11
N SER A 157 28.34 13.65 -5.91
CA SER A 157 29.04 13.86 -4.63
C SER A 157 29.99 12.74 -4.23
N LEU A 158 29.88 11.53 -4.83
CA LEU A 158 30.62 10.36 -4.38
C LEU A 158 31.85 9.98 -5.24
N SER A 159 31.88 10.26 -6.50
CA SER A 159 33.10 10.16 -7.35
C SER A 159 32.83 10.57 -8.81
N PRO A 160 33.68 11.35 -9.44
CA PRO A 160 33.55 11.71 -10.85
C PRO A 160 33.81 10.54 -11.84
N LEU A 161 34.30 9.40 -11.37
CA LEU A 161 34.60 8.23 -12.21
C LEU A 161 33.39 7.31 -12.49
N HIS A 162 32.25 7.52 -11.82
CA HIS A 162 31.06 6.67 -11.97
C HIS A 162 29.91 7.35 -12.71
N VAL A 163 30.08 8.58 -13.16
CA VAL A 163 29.12 9.31 -13.99
C VAL A 163 29.45 9.10 -15.46
N LEU A 164 29.43 7.87 -15.92
CA LEU A 164 29.25 7.62 -17.33
C LEU A 164 27.75 7.58 -17.58
N PRO A 165 27.21 8.46 -18.46
CA PRO A 165 25.89 8.24 -19.01
C PRO A 165 25.96 6.89 -19.72
N LEU A 166 25.37 5.88 -19.09
CA LEU A 166 25.38 4.54 -19.65
C LEU A 166 24.59 4.56 -20.93
N PRO A 167 25.24 4.34 -22.09
CA PRO A 167 24.50 4.18 -23.30
C PRO A 167 23.59 2.96 -23.11
N TRP A 168 22.33 3.15 -23.36
CA TRP A 168 21.32 2.12 -23.37
C TRP A 168 21.86 0.86 -24.04
N GLY A 169 22.07 -0.20 -23.31
CA GLY A 169 22.34 -1.50 -23.88
C GLY A 169 23.66 -2.20 -23.56
N THR A 170 24.61 -1.61 -22.82
CA THR A 170 25.92 -2.23 -22.63
C THR A 170 26.52 -2.05 -21.24
N LEU A 171 25.82 -2.59 -20.24
CA LEU A 171 26.51 -3.01 -19.04
C LEU A 171 26.25 -4.50 -18.86
N ALA A 172 27.04 -5.28 -19.57
CA ALA A 172 27.48 -6.52 -18.96
C ALA A 172 28.26 -6.11 -17.70
N PRO A 173 28.07 -6.76 -16.53
CA PRO A 173 28.97 -6.59 -15.41
C PRO A 173 30.38 -6.70 -15.99
N VAL A 174 31.27 -5.81 -15.57
CA VAL A 174 32.68 -6.05 -15.83
C VAL A 174 32.95 -7.36 -15.11
N ASP A 175 33.02 -8.45 -15.86
CA ASP A 175 33.46 -9.74 -15.36
C ASP A 175 34.92 -9.58 -14.97
N ASP A 176 35.13 -8.98 -13.81
CA ASP A 176 36.38 -9.13 -13.11
C ASP A 176 36.29 -10.47 -12.37
N PRO A 177 36.90 -11.52 -12.89
CA PRO A 177 36.86 -12.82 -12.24
C PRO A 177 37.53 -12.82 -10.86
N SER A 178 38.23 -11.72 -10.50
CA SER A 178 38.88 -11.52 -9.22
C SER A 178 37.97 -10.78 -8.21
N ASP A 179 36.84 -10.18 -8.65
CA ASP A 179 35.90 -9.55 -7.74
C ASP A 179 34.97 -10.61 -7.11
N PRO A 180 35.11 -10.88 -5.80
CA PRO A 180 34.21 -11.80 -5.10
C PRO A 180 32.76 -11.31 -5.05
N HIS A 181 32.51 -10.05 -5.42
CA HIS A 181 31.21 -9.38 -5.37
C HIS A 181 30.59 -9.24 -6.77
N ARG A 182 30.63 -10.31 -7.57
CA ARG A 182 30.06 -10.31 -8.91
C ARG A 182 28.64 -9.79 -8.93
N TRP A 183 28.41 -8.85 -9.88
CA TRP A 183 27.07 -8.41 -10.22
C TRP A 183 26.43 -9.36 -11.23
N PHE A 184 25.19 -9.75 -11.01
CA PHE A 184 24.35 -10.45 -11.96
C PHE A 184 23.37 -9.45 -12.54
N LEU A 185 23.31 -9.37 -13.85
CA LEU A 185 22.36 -8.50 -14.55
C LEU A 185 21.23 -9.32 -15.15
N PHE A 186 20.02 -9.02 -14.73
CA PHE A 186 18.78 -9.60 -15.25
C PHE A 186 18.01 -8.54 -16.04
N ARG A 187 17.53 -8.91 -17.22
CA ARG A 187 16.71 -8.08 -18.11
C ARG A 187 15.54 -8.89 -18.64
N PRO A 188 14.48 -8.25 -19.14
CA PRO A 188 13.45 -8.96 -19.87
C PRO A 188 14.05 -9.76 -21.05
N PRO A 189 13.51 -10.95 -21.36
CA PRO A 189 12.33 -11.55 -20.76
C PRO A 189 12.61 -12.23 -19.41
N PHE A 190 11.74 -11.96 -18.43
CA PHE A 190 11.74 -12.72 -17.19
C PHE A 190 10.81 -13.93 -17.33
N PHE A 191 11.09 -15.01 -16.58
CA PHE A 191 10.35 -16.26 -16.73
C PHE A 191 9.56 -16.67 -15.49
N GLY A 192 9.77 -15.98 -14.39
CA GLY A 192 9.08 -16.25 -13.15
C GLY A 192 8.26 -15.06 -12.66
N PHE A 193 7.23 -15.35 -11.89
CA PHE A 193 6.40 -14.33 -11.28
C PHE A 193 5.80 -14.75 -9.95
N LEU A 194 5.43 -13.74 -9.17
CA LEU A 194 4.64 -13.88 -7.96
C LEU A 194 3.65 -12.72 -7.90
N PHE A 195 2.43 -12.98 -7.47
CA PHE A 195 1.53 -11.93 -7.02
C PHE A 195 0.86 -12.29 -5.70
N HIS A 196 0.52 -11.26 -4.95
CA HIS A 196 -0.14 -11.39 -3.66
C HIS A 196 -1.20 -10.31 -3.49
N PHE A 197 -2.32 -10.68 -2.87
CA PHE A 197 -3.38 -9.75 -2.50
C PHE A 197 -3.95 -10.11 -1.14
N ALA A 198 -4.03 -9.11 -0.28
CA ALA A 198 -4.58 -9.25 1.07
C ALA A 198 -5.50 -8.06 1.38
N PRO A 199 -6.80 -8.21 1.18
CA PRO A 199 -7.78 -7.23 1.60
C PRO A 199 -8.22 -7.46 3.05
N GLN A 200 -8.57 -6.39 3.73
CA GLN A 200 -9.29 -6.40 5.01
C GLN A 200 -10.34 -5.31 4.95
N ALA A 201 -11.57 -5.60 5.34
CA ALA A 201 -12.64 -4.63 5.28
C ALA A 201 -13.75 -4.96 6.28
N SER A 202 -14.37 -3.93 6.82
CA SER A 202 -15.67 -4.03 7.47
C SER A 202 -16.77 -4.31 6.44
N ASP A 203 -17.97 -4.65 6.91
CA ASP A 203 -19.05 -5.15 6.05
C ASP A 203 -19.50 -4.17 4.95
N ASN A 204 -19.32 -2.85 5.17
CA ASN A 204 -19.77 -1.82 4.23
C ASN A 204 -18.71 -1.43 3.19
N PHE A 205 -17.47 -1.91 3.33
CA PHE A 205 -16.44 -1.70 2.33
C PHE A 205 -16.34 -2.86 1.35
N ARG A 206 -16.27 -2.51 0.07
CA ARG A 206 -15.86 -3.41 -0.99
C ARG A 206 -14.42 -3.10 -1.38
N VAL A 207 -13.59 -4.11 -1.47
CA VAL A 207 -12.21 -3.99 -1.90
C VAL A 207 -12.00 -4.84 -3.15
N ASP A 208 -11.66 -4.19 -4.25
CA ASP A 208 -11.38 -4.82 -5.55
C ASP A 208 -9.92 -4.57 -5.97
N ARG A 209 -9.46 -5.34 -6.96
CA ARG A 209 -8.11 -5.22 -7.50
C ARG A 209 -8.06 -5.49 -8.99
N LEU A 210 -7.06 -4.89 -9.65
CA LEU A 210 -6.51 -5.39 -10.92
C LEU A 210 -5.00 -5.60 -10.75
N LEU A 211 -4.46 -6.62 -11.41
CA LEU A 211 -3.05 -6.94 -11.38
C LEU A 211 -2.54 -6.91 -12.82
N PHE A 212 -1.42 -6.24 -13.02
CA PHE A 212 -0.74 -6.13 -14.29
C PHE A 212 0.60 -6.84 -14.14
N LEU A 213 0.79 -7.90 -14.90
CA LEU A 213 1.98 -8.72 -14.78
C LEU A 213 2.29 -9.38 -16.11
N GLU A 214 3.33 -8.87 -16.78
CA GLU A 214 3.84 -9.40 -18.04
C GLU A 214 5.35 -9.65 -17.90
N PRO A 215 5.77 -10.79 -17.35
CA PRO A 215 7.18 -11.08 -17.12
C PRO A 215 8.06 -10.94 -18.36
N PRO A 216 7.61 -11.34 -19.58
CA PRO A 216 8.43 -11.18 -20.77
C PRO A 216 8.79 -9.73 -21.13
N THR A 217 7.97 -8.76 -20.73
CA THR A 217 8.22 -7.33 -20.94
C THR A 217 8.81 -6.63 -19.73
N GLY A 218 8.77 -7.27 -18.57
CA GLY A 218 9.13 -6.67 -17.28
C GLY A 218 8.03 -5.79 -16.67
N LEU A 219 6.80 -5.81 -17.23
CA LEU A 219 5.68 -5.06 -16.69
C LEU A 219 5.20 -5.68 -15.39
N VAL A 220 5.13 -4.87 -14.36
CA VAL A 220 4.52 -5.16 -13.06
C VAL A 220 3.60 -4.01 -12.66
N GLY A 221 2.45 -4.30 -12.07
CA GLY A 221 1.53 -3.25 -11.67
C GLY A 221 0.36 -3.75 -10.84
N ASN A 222 -0.22 -2.84 -10.09
CA ASN A 222 -1.36 -3.10 -9.24
C ASN A 222 -2.34 -1.95 -9.32
N GLU A 223 -3.62 -2.29 -9.26
CA GLU A 223 -4.68 -1.38 -8.92
C GLU A 223 -5.41 -1.93 -7.70
N ALA A 224 -5.61 -1.11 -6.71
CA ALA A 224 -6.46 -1.39 -5.56
C ALA A 224 -7.57 -0.33 -5.53
N THR A 225 -8.82 -0.78 -5.37
CA THR A 225 -9.99 0.08 -5.26
C THR A 225 -10.73 -0.27 -3.97
N MET A 226 -11.09 0.75 -3.21
CA MET A 226 -11.89 0.61 -2.01
C MET A 226 -13.12 1.51 -2.13
N ASP A 227 -14.28 0.90 -2.08
CA ASP A 227 -15.57 1.57 -2.20
C ASP A 227 -16.39 1.35 -0.93
N CYS A 228 -16.91 2.42 -0.38
CA CYS A 228 -17.88 2.41 0.69
C CYS A 228 -19.04 3.31 0.30
N GLY A 229 -20.18 2.73 -0.05
CA GLY A 229 -21.35 3.49 -0.56
C GLY A 229 -22.37 3.85 0.52
N ASP A 230 -22.29 3.24 1.69
CA ASP A 230 -23.18 3.52 2.83
C ASP A 230 -22.41 3.21 4.11
N ALA A 231 -21.47 4.08 4.45
CA ALA A 231 -20.70 3.95 5.67
C ALA A 231 -21.64 4.00 6.87
N GLY A 232 -21.56 2.97 7.68
CA GLY A 232 -22.08 3.01 9.02
C GLY A 232 -21.11 3.77 9.92
N ASP A 233 -21.32 3.67 11.22
CA ASP A 233 -20.37 4.22 12.19
C ASP A 233 -19.06 3.41 12.12
N PHE A 234 -17.97 4.05 11.68
CA PHE A 234 -16.61 3.52 11.77
C PHE A 234 -16.28 2.31 10.89
N ASP A 235 -16.53 2.46 9.60
CA ASP A 235 -16.09 1.47 8.64
C ASP A 235 -14.63 1.70 8.23
N TYR A 236 -13.93 0.62 7.91
CA TYR A 236 -12.55 0.66 7.45
C TYR A 236 -12.27 -0.39 6.39
N ALA A 237 -11.27 -0.11 5.55
CA ALA A 237 -10.67 -1.09 4.65
C ALA A 237 -9.16 -0.91 4.57
N SER A 238 -8.47 -1.99 4.29
CA SER A 238 -7.08 -1.96 3.85
C SER A 238 -6.85 -2.99 2.75
N ALA A 239 -5.91 -2.70 1.86
CA ALA A 239 -5.51 -3.60 0.80
C ALA A 239 -4.00 -3.59 0.62
N THR A 240 -3.40 -4.77 0.51
CA THR A 240 -2.06 -4.96 0.02
C THR A 240 -2.13 -5.69 -1.31
N ALA A 241 -1.60 -5.11 -2.37
CA ALA A 241 -1.49 -5.74 -3.68
C ALA A 241 -0.04 -5.74 -4.16
N GLU A 242 0.48 -6.91 -4.57
CA GLU A 242 1.86 -7.07 -5.02
C GLU A 242 1.88 -7.78 -6.38
N SER A 243 2.71 -7.27 -7.29
CA SER A 243 3.03 -7.91 -8.57
C SER A 243 4.55 -7.91 -8.74
N GLN A 244 5.14 -9.08 -8.94
CA GLN A 244 6.58 -9.27 -8.91
C GLN A 244 7.01 -10.21 -10.03
N ILE A 245 8.12 -9.87 -10.68
CA ILE A 245 8.89 -10.78 -11.53
C ILE A 245 9.90 -11.54 -10.67
N ALA A 246 10.31 -12.71 -11.11
CA ALA A 246 11.19 -13.59 -10.35
C ALA A 246 12.33 -14.13 -11.21
N PHE A 247 13.49 -14.29 -10.59
CA PHE A 247 14.68 -14.87 -11.18
C PHE A 247 15.51 -15.60 -10.12
N GLY A 248 16.46 -16.41 -10.55
CA GLY A 248 17.33 -17.16 -9.65
C GLY A 248 18.79 -17.07 -10.08
N PHE A 249 19.68 -17.18 -9.13
CA PHE A 249 21.13 -17.24 -9.34
C PHE A 249 21.81 -18.02 -8.21
N GLU A 250 23.05 -18.42 -8.42
CA GLU A 250 23.89 -19.03 -7.37
C GLU A 250 24.67 -17.93 -6.66
N ALA A 251 24.54 -17.85 -5.32
CA ALA A 251 25.24 -16.89 -4.51
C ALA A 251 26.76 -17.25 -4.46
N PRO A 252 27.66 -16.41 -4.97
CA PRO A 252 29.09 -16.74 -5.01
C PRO A 252 29.74 -16.78 -3.64
N THR A 253 29.25 -15.96 -2.70
CA THR A 253 29.76 -15.83 -1.35
C THR A 253 28.61 -15.72 -0.36
N THR A 254 28.88 -15.88 0.92
CA THR A 254 27.91 -15.59 1.98
C THR A 254 27.80 -14.08 2.20
N GLY A 255 26.58 -13.56 2.25
CA GLY A 255 26.34 -12.12 2.46
C GLY A 255 24.90 -11.71 2.27
N LEU A 256 24.64 -10.41 2.33
CA LEU A 256 23.34 -9.83 2.04
C LEU A 256 23.10 -9.78 0.52
N VAL A 257 21.91 -10.12 0.10
CA VAL A 257 21.49 -9.88 -1.28
C VAL A 257 21.23 -8.38 -1.43
N GLU A 258 22.01 -7.76 -2.29
CA GLU A 258 21.81 -6.36 -2.70
C GLU A 258 21.25 -6.36 -4.12
N VAL A 259 20.20 -5.58 -4.31
CA VAL A 259 19.52 -5.43 -5.60
C VAL A 259 19.44 -3.96 -5.95
N LEU A 260 19.84 -3.64 -7.18
CA LEU A 260 19.58 -2.33 -7.81
C LEU A 260 18.55 -2.53 -8.91
N ILE A 261 17.38 -1.95 -8.72
CA ILE A 261 16.25 -2.04 -9.66
C ILE A 261 16.24 -0.76 -10.50
N ASP A 262 16.36 -0.90 -11.83
CA ASP A 262 16.04 0.16 -12.79
C ASP A 262 14.59 -0.04 -13.24
N ALA A 263 13.73 0.90 -12.87
CA ALA A 263 12.32 0.86 -13.18
C ALA A 263 11.84 2.17 -13.80
N GLN A 264 10.92 2.06 -14.76
CA GLN A 264 10.24 3.21 -15.36
C GLN A 264 8.74 3.12 -15.10
N SER A 265 8.17 4.16 -14.50
CA SER A 265 6.73 4.23 -14.29
C SER A 265 6.00 4.58 -15.58
N THR A 266 4.95 3.84 -15.89
CA THR A 266 4.02 4.13 -17.00
C THR A 266 2.72 4.73 -16.51
N ILE A 267 2.26 4.31 -15.34
CA ILE A 267 1.07 4.83 -14.65
C ILE A 267 1.43 4.99 -13.18
N GLY A 268 1.00 6.10 -12.59
CA GLY A 268 1.09 6.36 -11.16
C GLY A 268 0.00 7.33 -10.76
N THR A 269 -1.10 6.81 -10.22
CA THR A 269 -2.25 7.61 -9.81
C THR A 269 -2.68 7.27 -8.40
N HIS A 270 -3.10 8.29 -7.70
CA HIS A 270 -3.88 8.21 -6.47
C HIS A 270 -5.18 8.98 -6.71
N ASP A 271 -6.29 8.29 -6.63
CA ASP A 271 -7.62 8.86 -6.77
C ASP A 271 -8.36 8.71 -5.45
N LEU A 272 -8.95 9.80 -5.00
CA LEU A 272 -9.80 9.80 -3.84
C LEU A 272 -11.01 10.69 -4.11
N ARG A 273 -12.18 10.13 -3.88
CA ARG A 273 -13.43 10.87 -3.80
C ARG A 273 -14.07 10.53 -2.46
N MET A 274 -14.33 11.53 -1.68
CA MET A 274 -15.13 11.45 -0.48
C MET A 274 -16.31 12.39 -0.65
N GLU A 275 -17.52 11.84 -0.57
CA GLU A 275 -18.74 12.62 -0.56
C GLU A 275 -19.24 12.66 0.87
N ASP A 276 -19.21 13.86 1.43
CA ASP A 276 -19.58 14.04 2.81
C ASP A 276 -21.02 13.85 3.05
N GLU A 277 -21.14 13.16 4.10
CA GLU A 277 -22.40 13.23 4.77
C GLU A 277 -22.29 13.52 6.24
N TRP A 278 -21.19 13.87 6.74
CA TRP A 278 -20.98 14.32 8.07
C TRP A 278 -20.71 13.24 9.14
N GLY A 279 -19.46 13.11 9.47
CA GLY A 279 -19.01 12.36 10.62
C GLY A 279 -18.60 13.29 11.78
N TRP A 280 -18.70 12.81 13.00
CA TRP A 280 -18.12 13.44 14.19
C TRP A 280 -16.68 12.97 14.42
N SER A 281 -16.16 12.12 13.57
CA SER A 281 -14.75 11.81 13.40
C SER A 281 -14.34 11.96 11.94
N GLU A 282 -13.09 12.23 11.73
CA GLU A 282 -12.51 12.41 10.40
C GLU A 282 -12.57 11.11 9.59
N SER A 283 -12.93 11.21 8.32
CA SER A 283 -12.70 10.17 7.33
C SER A 283 -11.40 10.43 6.63
N TRP A 284 -10.66 9.38 6.31
CA TRP A 284 -9.35 9.53 5.70
C TRP A 284 -8.95 8.32 4.87
N THR A 285 -8.06 8.55 3.91
CA THR A 285 -7.42 7.52 3.11
C THR A 285 -5.91 7.76 3.07
N ASN A 286 -5.17 6.67 3.24
CA ASN A 286 -3.72 6.62 3.00
C ASN A 286 -3.44 5.63 1.89
N GLN A 287 -2.70 6.09 0.88
CA GLN A 287 -2.30 5.28 -0.27
C GLN A 287 -0.78 5.34 -0.41
N SER A 288 -0.14 4.21 -0.64
CA SER A 288 1.31 4.15 -0.77
C SER A 288 1.70 3.14 -1.84
N ASN A 289 2.72 3.49 -2.65
CA ASN A 289 3.31 2.60 -3.62
C ASN A 289 4.81 2.42 -3.34
N PHE A 290 5.28 1.19 -3.47
CA PHE A 290 6.65 0.79 -3.22
C PHE A 290 7.20 -0.01 -4.40
N LEU A 291 8.48 0.17 -4.71
CA LEU A 291 9.26 -0.90 -5.32
C LEU A 291 9.71 -1.86 -4.22
N MET A 292 9.75 -3.14 -4.55
CA MET A 292 10.04 -4.17 -3.57
C MET A 292 11.00 -5.23 -4.08
N MET A 293 11.74 -5.81 -3.13
CA MET A 293 12.51 -7.01 -3.31
C MET A 293 12.13 -8.02 -2.23
N ASN A 294 11.97 -9.29 -2.64
CA ASN A 294 11.84 -10.39 -1.71
C ASN A 294 12.84 -11.49 -2.07
N VAL A 295 13.47 -12.10 -1.06
CA VAL A 295 14.39 -13.22 -1.22
C VAL A 295 13.77 -14.45 -0.59
N LEU A 296 13.57 -15.51 -1.38
CA LEU A 296 12.96 -16.75 -0.90
C LEU A 296 14.01 -17.63 -0.21
N HIS A 297 14.46 -17.20 0.96
CA HIS A 297 15.44 -17.91 1.76
C HIS A 297 15.05 -17.88 3.25
N PRO A 298 15.29 -18.97 4.03
CA PRO A 298 14.90 -19.01 5.45
C PRO A 298 15.50 -17.91 6.32
N ASN A 299 16.70 -17.44 5.98
CA ASN A 299 17.38 -16.36 6.70
C ASN A 299 16.84 -14.96 6.34
N VAL A 300 15.94 -14.87 5.34
CA VAL A 300 15.36 -13.61 4.87
C VAL A 300 13.85 -13.65 5.08
N PRO A 301 13.37 -13.35 6.29
CA PRO A 301 11.97 -13.58 6.67
C PRO A 301 10.98 -12.61 6.07
N GLU A 302 11.43 -11.44 5.60
CA GLU A 302 10.58 -10.34 5.17
C GLU A 302 11.15 -9.61 3.94
N PRO A 303 10.31 -8.96 3.11
CA PRO A 303 10.76 -8.20 1.96
C PRO A 303 11.41 -6.87 2.36
N SER A 304 12.16 -6.30 1.42
CA SER A 304 12.65 -4.93 1.46
C SER A 304 11.83 -4.05 0.54
N LEU A 305 11.50 -2.85 0.99
CA LEU A 305 10.59 -1.93 0.33
C LEU A 305 11.27 -0.57 0.13
N ALA A 306 11.09 0.04 -1.04
CA ALA A 306 11.45 1.42 -1.32
C ALA A 306 10.19 2.22 -1.64
N LEU A 307 9.89 3.22 -0.81
CA LEU A 307 8.72 4.08 -1.01
C LEU A 307 8.90 4.96 -2.25
N MET A 308 7.99 4.84 -3.21
CA MET A 308 7.99 5.59 -4.46
C MET A 308 7.01 6.76 -4.43
N SER A 309 5.83 6.54 -3.87
CA SER A 309 4.76 7.53 -3.79
C SER A 309 3.90 7.29 -2.57
N SER A 310 3.40 8.35 -1.97
CA SER A 310 2.38 8.29 -0.92
C SER A 310 1.42 9.45 -1.05
N PHE A 311 0.18 9.19 -0.70
CA PHE A 311 -0.90 10.17 -0.68
C PHE A 311 -1.73 9.97 0.57
N ARG A 312 -2.10 11.08 1.22
CA ARG A 312 -3.07 11.09 2.31
C ARG A 312 -4.15 12.10 1.96
N GLY A 313 -5.39 11.63 1.90
CA GLY A 313 -6.58 12.44 1.84
C GLY A 313 -7.29 12.42 3.18
N GLU A 314 -7.69 13.58 3.65
CA GLU A 314 -8.49 13.75 4.86
C GLU A 314 -9.74 14.53 4.51
N PHE A 315 -10.80 14.16 5.17
CA PHE A 315 -12.09 14.80 5.00
C PHE A 315 -12.52 15.41 6.34
N ASP A 316 -12.77 16.70 6.38
CA ASP A 316 -13.15 17.45 7.58
C ASP A 316 -14.53 18.11 7.49
N GLY A 317 -15.41 17.60 6.62
CA GLY A 317 -16.79 18.02 6.54
C GLY A 317 -17.19 18.87 5.33
N ASP A 318 -16.36 18.91 4.29
CA ASP A 318 -16.74 19.43 2.96
C ASP A 318 -16.49 18.33 1.93
N ASP A 319 -17.34 18.21 0.89
CA ASP A 319 -17.10 17.24 -0.19
C ASP A 319 -15.69 17.39 -0.74
N SER A 320 -14.98 16.28 -0.77
CA SER A 320 -13.60 16.24 -1.22
C SER A 320 -13.48 15.26 -2.38
N THR A 321 -13.05 15.78 -3.52
CA THR A 321 -12.60 14.96 -4.64
C THR A 321 -11.17 15.32 -4.89
N GLU A 322 -10.26 14.36 -4.65
CA GLU A 322 -8.86 14.53 -4.95
C GLU A 322 -8.44 13.50 -5.97
N HIS A 323 -7.83 13.99 -7.04
CA HIS A 323 -7.27 13.18 -8.10
C HIS A 323 -5.83 13.59 -8.33
N ARG A 324 -4.91 12.65 -8.16
CA ARG A 324 -3.48 12.86 -8.40
C ARG A 324 -3.01 11.90 -9.47
N GLU A 325 -3.05 12.35 -10.71
CA GLU A 325 -2.50 11.62 -11.83
C GLU A 325 -0.99 11.83 -11.99
N ASN A 326 -0.34 10.85 -12.57
CA ASN A 326 1.02 10.95 -13.10
C ASN A 326 2.09 11.37 -12.09
N LEU A 327 1.88 11.07 -10.82
CA LEU A 327 2.84 11.40 -9.75
C LEU A 327 4.25 10.91 -10.07
N VAL A 328 4.35 9.79 -10.80
CA VAL A 328 5.62 9.15 -11.12
C VAL A 328 5.73 8.75 -12.60
N ARG A 329 4.77 9.15 -13.46
CA ARG A 329 4.70 8.73 -14.86
C ARG A 329 5.90 9.19 -15.67
N GLY A 330 6.47 8.26 -16.45
CA GLY A 330 7.59 8.52 -17.33
C GLY A 330 8.91 8.73 -16.60
N GLN A 331 8.93 8.64 -15.28
CA GLN A 331 10.15 8.81 -14.50
C GLN A 331 10.89 7.49 -14.39
N HIS A 332 12.21 7.57 -14.47
CA HIS A 332 13.12 6.49 -14.14
C HIS A 332 13.48 6.54 -12.66
N TYR A 333 13.40 5.38 -12.03
CA TYR A 333 13.78 5.20 -10.64
C TYR A 333 14.85 4.12 -10.52
N PHE A 334 15.82 4.38 -9.67
CA PHE A 334 16.76 3.37 -9.22
C PHE A 334 16.50 3.11 -7.74
N ALA A 335 16.07 1.90 -7.42
CA ALA A 335 15.85 1.47 -6.05
C ALA A 335 16.95 0.50 -5.64
N GLN A 336 17.74 0.86 -4.63
CA GLN A 336 18.74 -0.01 -4.03
C GLN A 336 18.14 -0.64 -2.78
N LEU A 337 18.04 -1.95 -2.76
CA LEU A 337 17.44 -2.72 -1.69
C LEU A 337 18.40 -3.79 -1.19
N PHE A 338 18.36 -4.08 0.11
CA PHE A 338 19.16 -5.11 0.76
C PHE A 338 18.26 -6.10 1.46
N SER A 339 18.61 -7.40 1.39
CA SER A 339 17.93 -8.39 2.20
C SER A 339 18.12 -8.13 3.69
N VAL A 340 17.12 -8.50 4.50
CA VAL A 340 17.17 -8.33 5.96
C VAL A 340 18.03 -9.39 6.66
N GLY A 341 18.53 -10.38 5.91
CA GLY A 341 19.42 -11.41 6.40
C GLY A 341 20.32 -11.96 5.30
N PRO A 342 21.46 -12.55 5.64
CA PRO A 342 22.41 -13.08 4.69
C PRO A 342 21.94 -14.41 4.07
N VAL A 343 22.39 -14.65 2.84
CA VAL A 343 22.28 -15.94 2.18
C VAL A 343 23.66 -16.61 2.18
N PRO A 344 23.75 -17.96 2.31
CA PRO A 344 25.01 -18.67 2.24
C PRO A 344 25.56 -18.72 0.83
N GLY A 345 26.88 -18.64 0.68
CA GLY A 345 27.57 -18.86 -0.59
C GLY A 345 27.41 -20.29 -1.11
N GLY A 346 27.48 -20.45 -2.43
CA GLY A 346 27.31 -21.72 -3.14
C GLY A 346 25.88 -22.27 -3.10
N GLN A 347 24.88 -21.45 -2.82
CA GLN A 347 23.47 -21.86 -2.85
C GLN A 347 22.70 -21.10 -3.92
N SER A 348 21.75 -21.79 -4.55
CA SER A 348 20.80 -21.19 -5.48
C SER A 348 19.78 -20.36 -4.69
N VAL A 349 19.62 -19.11 -5.08
CA VAL A 349 18.76 -18.12 -4.44
C VAL A 349 17.70 -17.64 -5.41
N VAL A 350 16.46 -17.59 -4.96
CA VAL A 350 15.36 -16.98 -5.69
C VAL A 350 15.14 -15.58 -5.17
N VAL A 351 15.14 -14.61 -6.08
CA VAL A 351 14.80 -13.21 -5.81
C VAL A 351 13.60 -12.82 -6.64
N THR A 352 12.68 -12.08 -6.02
CA THR A 352 11.57 -11.44 -6.71
C THR A 352 11.67 -9.93 -6.54
N VAL A 353 11.36 -9.19 -7.60
CA VAL A 353 11.28 -7.74 -7.60
C VAL A 353 10.01 -7.26 -8.27
N GLY A 354 9.47 -6.14 -7.83
CA GLY A 354 8.23 -5.63 -8.40
C GLY A 354 7.66 -4.45 -7.64
N THR A 355 6.34 -4.32 -7.67
CA THR A 355 5.62 -3.23 -7.01
C THR A 355 4.67 -3.75 -5.95
N ARG A 356 4.54 -2.99 -4.88
CA ARG A 356 3.55 -3.18 -3.83
C ARG A 356 2.74 -1.89 -3.68
N THR A 357 1.43 -2.03 -3.73
CA THR A 357 0.49 -0.98 -3.36
C THR A 357 -0.12 -1.32 -2.00
N PHE A 358 -0.16 -0.34 -1.12
CA PHE A 358 -0.75 -0.48 0.20
C PHE A 358 -1.67 0.69 0.47
N ASP A 359 -2.95 0.41 0.60
CA ASP A 359 -3.99 1.40 0.79
C ASP A 359 -4.79 1.10 2.05
N ILE A 360 -5.16 2.16 2.75
CA ILE A 360 -6.03 2.11 3.92
C ILE A 360 -7.05 3.22 3.80
N SER A 361 -8.31 2.90 4.03
CA SER A 361 -9.39 3.88 4.10
C SER A 361 -10.19 3.69 5.36
N ARG A 362 -10.64 4.78 5.91
CA ARG A 362 -11.62 4.83 6.97
C ARG A 362 -12.76 5.76 6.57
N ALA A 363 -13.96 5.27 6.73
CA ALA A 363 -15.19 6.00 6.51
C ALA A 363 -16.01 6.10 7.79
N ASN A 364 -16.59 7.26 8.02
CA ASN A 364 -17.49 7.50 9.11
C ASN A 364 -18.63 8.39 8.62
N ASP A 365 -19.79 7.79 8.32
CA ASP A 365 -20.91 8.43 7.67
C ASP A 365 -20.55 9.18 6.36
N VAL A 366 -19.66 8.62 5.56
CA VAL A 366 -19.12 9.21 4.32
C VAL A 366 -19.09 8.15 3.23
N GLU A 367 -19.46 8.50 2.02
CA GLU A 367 -19.15 7.68 0.85
C GLU A 367 -17.67 7.87 0.51
N VAL A 368 -16.94 6.77 0.39
CA VAL A 368 -15.52 6.78 0.03
C VAL A 368 -15.32 5.96 -1.22
N HIS A 369 -14.71 6.58 -2.22
CA HIS A 369 -14.13 5.89 -3.37
C HIS A 369 -12.64 6.22 -3.41
N SER A 370 -11.83 5.20 -3.20
CA SER A 370 -10.37 5.32 -3.15
C SER A 370 -9.76 4.35 -4.15
N ARG A 371 -8.85 4.83 -4.99
CA ARG A 371 -8.18 4.02 -6.01
C ARG A 371 -6.71 4.38 -6.12
N SER A 372 -5.86 3.38 -6.07
CA SER A 372 -4.44 3.50 -6.40
C SER A 372 -4.13 2.64 -7.62
N HIS A 373 -3.49 3.22 -8.63
CA HIS A 373 -3.09 2.51 -9.84
C HIS A 373 -1.65 2.81 -10.19
N PHE A 374 -0.79 1.80 -10.12
CA PHE A 374 0.64 1.92 -10.42
C PHE A 374 1.09 0.81 -11.38
N GLN A 375 1.83 1.20 -12.41
CA GLN A 375 2.46 0.28 -13.35
C GLN A 375 3.91 0.71 -13.60
N TRP A 376 4.79 -0.28 -13.62
CA TRP A 376 6.22 -0.12 -13.79
C TRP A 376 6.74 -1.10 -14.84
N PHE A 377 7.62 -0.62 -15.72
CA PHE A 377 8.52 -1.50 -16.45
C PHE A 377 9.81 -1.66 -15.63
N ILE A 378 10.13 -2.89 -15.28
CA ILE A 378 11.44 -3.24 -14.74
C ILE A 378 12.39 -3.45 -15.92
N ASN A 379 13.23 -2.45 -16.19
CA ASN A 379 14.15 -2.46 -17.32
C ASN A 379 15.33 -3.39 -17.06
N SER A 380 15.85 -3.35 -15.84
CA SER A 380 16.91 -4.25 -15.39
C SER A 380 16.93 -4.40 -13.88
N VAL A 381 17.50 -5.50 -13.45
CA VAL A 381 17.80 -5.78 -12.05
C VAL A 381 19.25 -6.22 -11.96
N GLU A 382 20.05 -5.44 -11.24
CA GLU A 382 21.41 -5.82 -10.91
C GLU A 382 21.44 -6.41 -9.51
N VAL A 383 22.09 -7.54 -9.33
CA VAL A 383 22.15 -8.26 -8.07
C VAL A 383 23.59 -8.59 -7.72
N ARG A 384 23.97 -8.37 -6.48
CA ARG A 384 25.22 -8.86 -5.91
C ARG A 384 25.01 -9.37 -4.50
N ILE A 385 26.00 -10.10 -4.01
CA ILE A 385 26.08 -10.46 -2.62
C ILE A 385 27.06 -9.50 -1.93
N ALA A 386 26.53 -8.65 -1.06
CA ALA A 386 27.32 -7.75 -0.22
C ALA A 386 27.76 -8.52 1.04
N PRO A 387 29.08 -8.48 1.41
CA PRO A 387 29.62 -9.20 2.55
C PRO A 387 29.06 -8.72 3.89
#